data_68d2f6518309e8e8150cef3bd2c2e415
#
_entry.id   68d2f6518309e8e8150cef3bd2c2e415
#
_cell.length_a   1.000
_cell.length_b   1.000
_cell.length_c   1.000
_cell.angle_alpha   90.00
_cell.angle_beta   90.00
_cell.angle_gamma   90.00
#
_symmetry.space_group_name_H-M   'P 1'
#
loop_
_entity.id
_entity.type
_entity.pdbx_description
1 polymer ?
#
loop_
_entity_poly.entity_id
_entity_poly.type
_entity_poly.pdbx_seq_one_letter_code
_entity_poly.pdbx_strand_id
1 'polypeptide(L)'
;HGIVAIKDKEVYRADLERVIDAAQAVAIPADQKILHILPQEYIIDNQEGIKEPLGMSGVRLEAKVHLVTCAVNAAQNIEKCIRRCGLEVEEIILEQLASSYSVLTDDERELGVCLVDIGGGTTDIAIFTEGSIRHTGVIPIAGDQVTNDIAMALRTLSSVGVVIASS
;
A
#
# COMPACT_ATOMS: atom_id res chain seq x y z
N HIS A 1 10.23 9.32 6.56
CA HIS A 1 10.22 10.04 7.83
C HIS A 1 10.11 11.54 7.58
N GLY A 2 9.04 12.19 8.08
CA GLY A 2 8.89 13.63 8.08
C GLY A 2 9.09 14.18 9.49
N ILE A 3 9.67 15.37 9.61
CA ILE A 3 9.92 16.04 10.90
C ILE A 3 9.64 17.52 10.73
N VAL A 4 8.80 18.09 11.60
CA VAL A 4 8.50 19.51 11.63
C VAL A 4 8.41 20.05 13.05
N ALA A 5 8.65 21.34 13.21
CA ALA A 5 8.39 22.04 14.48
C ALA A 5 6.90 22.39 14.57
N ILE A 6 6.29 22.22 15.76
CA ILE A 6 4.92 22.61 16.08
C ILE A 6 4.94 24.10 16.39
N LYS A 7 4.14 24.90 15.64
CA LYS A 7 4.21 26.37 15.73
C LYS A 7 3.62 26.93 17.01
N ASP A 8 2.47 26.43 17.44
CA ASP A 8 1.68 26.99 18.53
C ASP A 8 1.65 26.10 19.79
N LYS A 9 2.67 25.22 19.93
CA LYS A 9 2.79 24.23 21.02
C LYS A 9 1.63 23.22 21.10
N GLU A 10 0.71 23.24 20.16
CA GLU A 10 -0.39 22.31 19.98
C GLU A 10 -0.47 21.91 18.52
N VAL A 11 -0.72 20.63 18.25
CA VAL A 11 -0.75 20.07 16.89
C VAL A 11 -2.07 20.42 16.21
N TYR A 12 -2.00 21.16 15.13
CA TYR A 12 -3.12 21.47 14.26
C TYR A 12 -3.03 20.70 12.94
N ARG A 13 -4.12 20.70 12.17
CA ARG A 13 -4.19 20.03 10.86
C ARG A 13 -3.07 20.51 9.91
N ALA A 14 -2.73 21.78 9.93
CA ALA A 14 -1.64 22.35 9.14
C ALA A 14 -0.25 21.75 9.50
N ASP A 15 -0.05 21.32 10.74
CA ASP A 15 1.20 20.67 11.17
C ASP A 15 1.25 19.24 10.63
N LEU A 16 0.11 18.54 10.60
CA LEU A 16 -0.01 17.20 10.00
C LEU A 16 0.28 17.25 8.50
N GLU A 17 -0.31 18.20 7.79
CA GLU A 17 -0.04 18.38 6.36
C GLU A 17 1.46 18.63 6.12
N ARG A 18 2.07 19.53 6.88
CA ARG A 18 3.50 19.84 6.75
C ARG A 18 4.41 18.64 7.07
N VAL A 19 4.08 17.81 8.08
CA VAL A 19 4.93 16.65 8.43
C VAL A 19 4.79 15.54 7.39
N ILE A 20 3.62 15.37 6.79
CA ILE A 20 3.41 14.45 5.68
C ILE A 20 4.14 14.94 4.42
N ASP A 21 4.06 16.24 4.10
CA ASP A 21 4.83 16.83 2.99
C ASP A 21 6.33 16.66 3.18
N ALA A 22 6.82 16.87 4.41
CA ALA A 22 8.23 16.61 4.72
C ALA A 22 8.61 15.13 4.55
N ALA A 23 7.69 14.21 4.86
CA ALA A 23 7.92 12.77 4.66
C ALA A 23 7.95 12.37 3.18
N GLN A 24 7.27 13.12 2.31
CA GLN A 24 7.27 12.92 0.85
C GLN A 24 8.54 13.43 0.15
N ALA A 25 9.28 14.34 0.79
CA ALA A 25 10.47 14.96 0.20
C ALA A 25 11.66 13.98 0.08
N VAL A 26 11.36 12.72 -0.25
CA VAL A 26 12.35 11.68 -0.52
C VAL A 26 12.63 11.64 -2.01
N ALA A 27 13.90 11.55 -2.37
CA ALA A 27 14.28 11.37 -3.77
C ALA A 27 13.79 10.01 -4.27
N ILE A 28 12.81 10.04 -5.18
CA ILE A 28 12.34 8.86 -5.91
C ILE A 28 12.90 8.87 -7.34
N PRO A 29 13.09 7.71 -7.99
CA PRO A 29 13.50 7.64 -9.37
C PRO A 29 12.57 8.44 -10.29
N ALA A 30 13.12 9.05 -11.35
CA ALA A 30 12.37 9.93 -12.25
C ALA A 30 11.24 9.22 -13.03
N ASP A 31 11.32 7.91 -13.16
CA ASP A 31 10.34 7.04 -13.81
C ASP A 31 9.25 6.54 -12.84
N GLN A 32 9.30 6.93 -11.57
CA GLN A 32 8.32 6.55 -10.54
C GLN A 32 7.54 7.75 -10.02
N LYS A 33 6.34 7.48 -9.52
CA LYS A 33 5.51 8.43 -8.76
C LYS A 33 5.05 7.80 -7.44
N ILE A 34 4.81 8.64 -6.45
CA ILE A 34 4.15 8.20 -5.21
C ILE A 34 2.70 7.90 -5.54
N LEU A 35 2.24 6.70 -5.21
CA LEU A 35 0.87 6.26 -5.36
C LEU A 35 0.09 6.49 -4.06
N HIS A 36 0.67 6.04 -2.92
CA HIS A 36 0.08 6.23 -1.60
C HIS A 36 1.12 6.68 -0.58
N ILE A 37 0.64 7.42 0.40
CA ILE A 37 1.36 7.80 1.60
C ILE A 37 0.52 7.34 2.77
N LEU A 38 0.98 6.31 3.45
CA LEU A 38 0.25 5.64 4.50
C LEU A 38 0.93 5.93 5.85
N PRO A 39 0.36 6.84 6.67
CA PRO A 39 0.91 7.09 8.00
C PRO A 39 0.88 5.82 8.84
N GLN A 40 2.01 5.52 9.49
CA GLN A 40 2.13 4.37 10.38
C GLN A 40 1.95 4.80 11.84
N GLU A 41 2.65 5.84 12.24
CA GLU A 41 2.57 6.45 13.57
C GLU A 41 3.10 7.88 13.53
N TYR A 42 2.72 8.64 14.53
CA TYR A 42 3.28 9.95 14.82
C TYR A 42 4.08 9.92 16.11
N ILE A 43 5.07 10.81 16.20
CA ILE A 43 5.91 10.98 17.38
C ILE A 43 5.86 12.47 17.75
N ILE A 44 5.50 12.76 19.00
CA ILE A 44 5.55 14.13 19.55
C ILE A 44 6.65 14.16 20.60
N ASP A 45 7.63 15.02 20.37
CA ASP A 45 8.87 15.10 21.14
C ASP A 45 9.58 13.74 21.20
N ASN A 46 9.38 12.97 22.27
CA ASN A 46 9.93 11.61 22.41
C ASN A 46 8.87 10.54 22.66
N GLN A 47 7.58 10.90 22.50
CA GLN A 47 6.47 9.98 22.67
C GLN A 47 6.11 9.34 21.33
N GLU A 48 6.40 8.06 21.19
CA GLU A 48 6.09 7.24 20.00
C GLU A 48 4.69 6.61 20.07
N GLY A 49 4.26 6.00 18.96
CA GLY A 49 3.01 5.20 18.88
C GLY A 49 1.73 6.02 18.84
N ILE A 50 1.82 7.32 18.55
CA ILE A 50 0.64 8.19 18.49
C ILE A 50 -0.09 7.96 17.16
N LYS A 51 -1.39 7.64 17.22
CA LYS A 51 -2.24 7.48 16.03
C LYS A 51 -2.96 8.77 15.65
N GLU A 52 -3.45 9.51 16.64
CA GLU A 52 -4.18 10.77 16.47
C GLU A 52 -3.48 11.89 17.23
N PRO A 53 -2.57 12.61 16.57
CA PRO A 53 -1.80 13.67 17.23
C PRO A 53 -2.51 15.02 17.34
N LEU A 54 -3.69 15.20 16.69
CA LEU A 54 -4.44 16.47 16.71
C LEU A 54 -4.79 16.89 18.14
N GLY A 55 -4.54 18.16 18.48
CA GLY A 55 -4.79 18.73 19.79
C GLY A 55 -3.78 18.36 20.87
N MET A 56 -2.79 17.52 20.57
CA MET A 56 -1.73 17.21 21.52
C MET A 56 -0.72 18.34 21.60
N SER A 57 -0.17 18.57 22.81
CA SER A 57 0.84 19.60 23.04
C SER A 57 2.23 19.04 22.81
N GLY A 58 3.11 19.84 22.19
CA GLY A 58 4.50 19.48 21.95
C GLY A 58 5.25 20.56 21.18
N VAL A 59 6.52 20.31 20.92
CA VAL A 59 7.41 21.20 20.18
C VAL A 59 7.80 20.63 18.81
N ARG A 60 7.92 19.30 18.72
CA ARG A 60 8.37 18.59 17.53
C ARG A 60 7.39 17.47 17.18
N LEU A 61 6.94 17.48 15.94
CA LEU A 61 6.10 16.43 15.37
C LEU A 61 6.91 15.68 14.32
N GLU A 62 6.90 14.35 14.42
CA GLU A 62 7.42 13.45 13.42
C GLU A 62 6.32 12.54 12.89
N ALA A 63 6.40 12.14 11.62
CA ALA A 63 5.55 11.12 11.03
C ALA A 63 6.41 10.01 10.43
N LYS A 64 6.14 8.77 10.83
CA LYS A 64 6.61 7.57 10.12
C LYS A 64 5.55 7.19 9.10
N VAL A 65 5.93 7.10 7.84
CA VAL A 65 5.02 6.79 6.74
C VAL A 65 5.54 5.62 5.90
N HIS A 66 4.64 4.81 5.40
CA HIS A 66 4.92 3.85 4.33
C HIS A 66 4.60 4.52 3.00
N LEU A 67 5.62 4.66 2.14
CA LEU A 67 5.47 5.22 0.80
C LEU A 67 5.32 4.09 -0.21
N VAL A 68 4.24 4.11 -0.95
CA VAL A 68 4.02 3.20 -2.08
C VAL A 68 4.28 3.95 -3.37
N THR A 69 5.20 3.45 -4.17
CA THR A 69 5.53 4.04 -5.48
C THR A 69 5.14 3.09 -6.61
N CYS A 70 4.85 3.66 -7.77
CA CYS A 70 4.61 2.90 -8.99
C CYS A 70 5.30 3.54 -10.18
N ALA A 71 5.57 2.73 -11.21
CA ALA A 71 6.09 3.24 -12.47
C ALA A 71 5.06 4.16 -13.15
N VAL A 72 5.48 5.37 -13.51
CA VAL A 72 4.61 6.38 -14.16
C VAL A 72 3.96 5.81 -15.42
N ASN A 73 4.75 5.14 -16.26
CA ASN A 73 4.27 4.56 -17.52
C ASN A 73 3.24 3.44 -17.30
N ALA A 74 3.42 2.60 -16.27
CA ALA A 74 2.47 1.54 -15.95
C ALA A 74 1.11 2.11 -15.54
N ALA A 75 1.10 3.07 -14.61
CA ALA A 75 -0.11 3.76 -14.19
C ALA A 75 -0.81 4.45 -15.36
N GLN A 76 -0.09 5.21 -16.18
CA GLN A 76 -0.65 5.88 -17.36
C GLN A 76 -1.22 4.90 -18.38
N ASN A 77 -0.61 3.73 -18.56
CA ASN A 77 -1.13 2.72 -19.49
C ASN A 77 -2.47 2.15 -19.01
N ILE A 78 -2.59 1.87 -17.70
CA ILE A 78 -3.86 1.43 -17.10
C ILE A 78 -4.94 2.50 -17.30
N GLU A 79 -4.66 3.75 -16.97
CA GLU A 79 -5.58 4.87 -17.17
C GLU A 79 -6.03 5.01 -18.64
N LYS A 80 -5.07 4.92 -19.58
CA LYS A 80 -5.38 4.98 -21.03
C LYS A 80 -6.29 3.85 -21.48
N CYS A 81 -6.08 2.62 -20.97
CA CYS A 81 -6.92 1.48 -21.29
C CYS A 81 -8.37 1.73 -20.83
N ILE A 82 -8.56 2.21 -19.62
CA ILE A 82 -9.89 2.50 -19.06
C ILE A 82 -10.58 3.63 -19.83
N ARG A 83 -9.85 4.73 -20.11
CA ARG A 83 -10.40 5.86 -20.88
C ARG A 83 -10.78 5.47 -22.30
N ARG A 84 -10.10 4.53 -22.93
CA ARG A 84 -10.50 3.99 -24.26
C ARG A 84 -11.81 3.24 -24.24
N CYS A 85 -12.24 2.75 -23.07
CA CYS A 85 -13.56 2.15 -22.88
C CYS A 85 -14.66 3.19 -22.59
N GLY A 86 -14.34 4.49 -22.65
CA GLY A 86 -15.30 5.58 -22.37
C GLY A 86 -15.54 5.81 -20.89
N LEU A 87 -14.66 5.29 -20.01
CA LEU A 87 -14.73 5.45 -18.55
C LEU A 87 -13.69 6.48 -18.07
N GLU A 88 -13.98 7.10 -16.95
CA GLU A 88 -13.03 7.96 -16.24
C GLU A 88 -12.39 7.21 -15.06
N VAL A 89 -11.12 7.51 -14.77
CA VAL A 89 -10.38 6.97 -13.62
C VAL A 89 -10.40 8.04 -12.54
N GLU A 90 -11.04 7.76 -11.43
CA GLU A 90 -11.09 8.65 -10.27
C GLU A 90 -9.82 8.50 -9.45
N GLU A 91 -9.41 7.26 -9.15
CA GLU A 91 -8.23 6.96 -8.34
C GLU A 91 -7.58 5.65 -8.75
N ILE A 92 -6.27 5.52 -8.51
CA ILE A 92 -5.54 4.26 -8.61
C ILE A 92 -5.16 3.84 -7.19
N ILE A 93 -5.62 2.67 -6.77
CA ILE A 93 -5.42 2.14 -5.43
C ILE A 93 -4.53 0.89 -5.51
N LEU A 94 -3.61 0.76 -4.53
CA LEU A 94 -2.80 -0.45 -4.36
C LEU A 94 -3.71 -1.65 -4.08
N GLU A 95 -3.52 -2.76 -4.81
CA GLU A 95 -4.37 -3.95 -4.75
C GLU A 95 -4.45 -4.51 -3.32
N GLN A 96 -3.32 -4.71 -2.64
CA GLN A 96 -3.28 -5.22 -1.27
C GLN A 96 -4.04 -4.33 -0.28
N LEU A 97 -4.03 -3.01 -0.51
CA LEU A 97 -4.78 -2.07 0.31
C LEU A 97 -6.29 -2.23 0.07
N ALA A 98 -6.71 -2.34 -1.19
CA ALA A 98 -8.11 -2.55 -1.55
C ALA A 98 -8.64 -3.89 -0.98
N SER A 99 -7.89 -4.99 -1.19
CA SER A 99 -8.22 -6.32 -0.67
C SER A 99 -8.33 -6.32 0.85
N SER A 100 -7.45 -5.58 1.54
CA SER A 100 -7.46 -5.49 3.00
C SER A 100 -8.77 -4.93 3.58
N TYR A 101 -9.41 -4.00 2.87
CA TYR A 101 -10.69 -3.43 3.33
C TYR A 101 -11.85 -4.42 3.25
N SER A 102 -11.77 -5.42 2.36
CA SER A 102 -12.85 -6.40 2.19
C SER A 102 -12.68 -7.66 3.04
N VAL A 103 -11.44 -8.03 3.38
CA VAL A 103 -11.17 -9.33 4.02
C VAL A 103 -10.64 -9.24 5.45
N LEU A 104 -10.08 -8.10 5.89
CA LEU A 104 -9.51 -7.94 7.21
C LEU A 104 -10.46 -7.17 8.15
N THR A 105 -10.58 -7.66 9.37
CA THR A 105 -11.21 -6.93 10.48
C THR A 105 -10.23 -5.92 11.10
N ASP A 106 -10.76 -4.96 11.84
CA ASP A 106 -9.93 -3.98 12.55
C ASP A 106 -9.08 -4.66 13.64
N ASP A 107 -9.62 -5.68 14.32
CA ASP A 107 -8.88 -6.46 15.33
C ASP A 107 -7.68 -7.19 14.73
N GLU A 108 -7.84 -7.80 13.55
CA GLU A 108 -6.73 -8.48 12.84
C GLU A 108 -5.64 -7.49 12.45
N ARG A 109 -6.02 -6.30 11.96
CA ARG A 109 -5.05 -5.25 11.62
C ARG A 109 -4.29 -4.74 12.84
N GLU A 110 -4.97 -4.64 13.99
CA GLU A 110 -4.37 -4.18 15.24
C GLU A 110 -3.43 -5.23 15.83
N LEU A 111 -3.87 -6.48 15.93
CA LEU A 111 -3.09 -7.59 16.50
C LEU A 111 -1.90 -8.02 15.64
N GLY A 112 -2.01 -7.83 14.35
CA GLY A 112 -1.00 -8.22 13.37
C GLY A 112 -1.45 -9.34 12.45
N VAL A 113 -1.43 -9.08 11.13
CA VAL A 113 -1.87 -10.03 10.10
C VAL A 113 -1.01 -9.89 8.86
N CYS A 114 -0.80 -11.00 8.17
CA CYS A 114 -0.22 -11.04 6.83
C CYS A 114 -1.33 -11.34 5.84
N LEU A 115 -1.65 -10.36 4.99
CA LEU A 115 -2.53 -10.53 3.84
C LEU A 115 -1.72 -11.10 2.68
N VAL A 116 -2.19 -12.19 2.09
CA VAL A 116 -1.60 -12.80 0.90
C VAL A 116 -2.67 -12.86 -0.19
N ASP A 117 -2.44 -12.12 -1.27
CA ASP A 117 -3.32 -12.07 -2.43
C ASP A 117 -2.66 -12.84 -3.59
N ILE A 118 -3.26 -13.95 -4.00
CA ILE A 118 -2.69 -14.87 -5.00
C ILE A 118 -3.46 -14.68 -6.30
N GLY A 119 -2.86 -13.95 -7.23
CA GLY A 119 -3.41 -13.73 -8.56
C GLY A 119 -3.02 -14.82 -9.57
N GLY A 120 -3.12 -14.51 -10.86
CA GLY A 120 -2.64 -15.38 -11.95
C GLY A 120 -1.12 -15.38 -12.06
N GLY A 121 -0.51 -14.19 -12.18
CA GLY A 121 0.93 -14.03 -12.41
C GLY A 121 1.74 -13.58 -11.19
N THR A 122 1.12 -12.95 -10.20
CA THR A 122 1.77 -12.44 -8.99
C THR A 122 1.07 -12.88 -7.72
N THR A 123 1.85 -13.00 -6.66
CA THR A 123 1.36 -13.12 -5.28
C THR A 123 1.77 -11.87 -4.54
N ASP A 124 0.79 -11.14 -4.05
CA ASP A 124 0.96 -9.87 -3.38
C ASP A 124 0.84 -10.03 -1.86
N ILE A 125 1.75 -9.41 -1.13
CA ILE A 125 1.83 -9.55 0.33
C ILE A 125 1.72 -8.18 0.98
N ALA A 126 0.92 -8.08 2.03
CA ALA A 126 0.89 -6.91 2.91
C ALA A 126 0.87 -7.34 4.37
N ILE A 127 1.72 -6.72 5.17
CA ILE A 127 1.81 -6.97 6.62
C ILE A 127 1.23 -5.77 7.35
N PHE A 128 0.26 -6.03 8.21
CA PHE A 128 -0.38 -5.04 9.08
C PHE A 128 -0.03 -5.33 10.54
N THR A 129 0.23 -4.31 11.31
CA THR A 129 0.33 -4.34 12.77
C THR A 129 -0.08 -2.99 13.33
N GLU A 130 -0.68 -2.98 14.51
CA GLU A 130 -1.14 -1.74 15.18
C GLU A 130 -2.00 -0.87 14.23
N GLY A 131 -2.91 -1.51 13.48
CA GLY A 131 -3.83 -0.85 12.55
C GLY A 131 -3.19 -0.25 11.29
N SER A 132 -1.88 -0.40 11.08
CA SER A 132 -1.16 0.24 9.97
C SER A 132 -0.41 -0.77 9.12
N ILE A 133 -0.29 -0.48 7.83
CA ILE A 133 0.52 -1.28 6.92
C ILE A 133 2.01 -1.04 7.21
N ARG A 134 2.76 -2.12 7.43
CA ARG A 134 4.19 -2.05 7.76
C ARG A 134 5.09 -2.44 6.60
N HIS A 135 4.62 -3.38 5.77
CA HIS A 135 5.40 -3.87 4.64
C HIS A 135 4.47 -4.29 3.50
N THR A 136 4.92 -4.08 2.27
CA THR A 136 4.30 -4.61 1.06
C THR A 136 5.35 -5.29 0.22
N GLY A 137 4.98 -6.37 -0.45
CA GLY A 137 5.87 -7.12 -1.33
C GLY A 137 5.10 -7.79 -2.46
N VAL A 138 5.79 -8.07 -3.55
CA VAL A 138 5.25 -8.77 -4.71
C VAL A 138 6.17 -9.93 -5.06
N ILE A 139 5.60 -11.13 -5.21
CA ILE A 139 6.29 -12.33 -5.65
C ILE A 139 5.79 -12.66 -7.07
N PRO A 140 6.66 -12.74 -8.08
CA PRO A 140 6.25 -13.00 -9.47
C PRO A 140 6.01 -14.51 -9.72
N ILE A 141 5.26 -15.16 -8.82
CA ILE A 141 4.85 -16.57 -8.89
C ILE A 141 3.42 -16.64 -8.35
N ALA A 142 2.50 -17.26 -9.10
CA ALA A 142 1.12 -17.42 -8.68
C ALA A 142 0.39 -18.55 -9.44
N GLY A 143 -0.92 -18.43 -9.63
CA GLY A 143 -1.79 -19.47 -10.17
C GLY A 143 -1.37 -20.01 -11.54
N ASP A 144 -0.84 -19.15 -12.42
CA ASP A 144 -0.38 -19.58 -13.75
C ASP A 144 0.79 -20.57 -13.68
N GLN A 145 1.70 -20.41 -12.70
CA GLN A 145 2.79 -21.35 -12.48
C GLN A 145 2.26 -22.72 -12.05
N VAL A 146 1.30 -22.73 -11.12
CA VAL A 146 0.64 -23.98 -10.66
C VAL A 146 -0.07 -24.66 -11.84
N THR A 147 -0.81 -23.87 -12.66
CA THR A 147 -1.47 -24.37 -13.87
C THR A 147 -0.48 -25.00 -14.85
N ASN A 148 0.65 -24.33 -15.08
CA ASN A 148 1.71 -24.82 -15.96
C ASN A 148 2.36 -26.11 -15.43
N ASP A 149 2.61 -26.21 -14.12
CA ASP A 149 3.21 -27.38 -13.51
C ASP A 149 2.28 -28.60 -13.63
N ILE A 150 0.97 -28.39 -13.42
CA ILE A 150 -0.04 -29.43 -13.61
C ILE A 150 -0.13 -29.85 -15.08
N ALA A 151 -0.16 -28.89 -16.00
CA ALA A 151 -0.20 -29.16 -17.43
C ALA A 151 1.03 -29.96 -17.91
N MET A 152 2.21 -29.62 -17.41
CA MET A 152 3.43 -30.37 -17.68
C MET A 152 3.38 -31.80 -17.13
N ALA A 153 2.89 -31.99 -15.91
CA ALA A 153 2.74 -33.31 -15.29
C ALA A 153 1.75 -34.19 -16.07
N LEU A 154 0.66 -33.61 -16.55
CA LEU A 154 -0.37 -34.29 -17.34
C LEU A 154 -0.05 -34.39 -18.83
N ARG A 155 1.06 -33.76 -19.28
CA ARG A 155 1.47 -33.66 -20.69
C ARG A 155 0.39 -33.06 -21.59
N THR A 156 -0.28 -32.02 -21.13
CA THR A 156 -1.33 -31.27 -21.84
C THR A 156 -0.93 -29.80 -22.01
N LEU A 157 -1.70 -29.05 -22.79
CA LEU A 157 -1.49 -27.61 -22.91
C LEU A 157 -2.08 -26.89 -21.71
N SER A 158 -1.41 -25.87 -21.21
CA SER A 158 -1.87 -25.04 -20.08
C SER A 158 -3.23 -24.34 -20.33
N SER A 159 -3.56 -24.15 -21.61
CA SER A 159 -4.86 -23.55 -22.02
C SER A 159 -6.01 -24.56 -22.12
N VAL A 160 -5.75 -25.86 -21.93
CA VAL A 160 -6.74 -26.92 -22.11
C VAL A 160 -6.86 -27.76 -20.84
N GLY A 161 -7.97 -27.62 -20.13
CA GLY A 161 -8.41 -28.59 -19.13
C GLY A 161 -7.89 -28.41 -17.71
N VAL A 162 -7.18 -27.31 -17.37
CA VAL A 162 -6.83 -26.99 -15.99
C VAL A 162 -7.63 -25.77 -15.55
N VAL A 163 -8.67 -26.00 -14.76
CA VAL A 163 -9.44 -24.94 -14.10
C VAL A 163 -9.05 -24.94 -12.63
N ILE A 164 -8.32 -23.91 -12.20
CA ILE A 164 -8.08 -23.66 -10.78
C ILE A 164 -9.12 -22.63 -10.34
N ALA A 165 -10.07 -23.06 -9.50
CA ALA A 165 -11.02 -22.13 -8.90
C ALA A 165 -10.32 -21.41 -7.74
N SER A 166 -10.14 -20.10 -7.88
CA SER A 166 -9.87 -19.21 -6.76
C SER A 166 -11.21 -18.80 -6.17
N SER A 167 -11.40 -19.04 -4.89
CA SER A 167 -12.57 -18.56 -4.12
C SER A 167 -12.41 -17.10 -3.80
#